data_e2a35b92616af876a175e83560b0cfe2
#
_entry.id   e2a35b92616af876a175e83560b0cfe2
#
_cell.length_a   1.000
_cell.length_b   1.000
_cell.length_c   1.000
_cell.angle_alpha   90.00
_cell.angle_beta   90.00
_cell.angle_gamma   90.00
#
_symmetry.space_group_name_H-M   'P 1'
#
loop_
_entity.id
_entity.type
_entity.pdbx_description
1 polymer ?
#
loop_
_entity_poly.entity_id
_entity_poly.type
_entity_poly.pdbx_seq_one_letter_code
_entity_poly.pdbx_strand_id
1 'polypeptide(L)'
;DTRRAIGGRVIHTFHTEGAGGGHAPDIITLAQDPNILPSSTNPTLPFTRNTAEEHLDMLMVCHHLNPAIPEDVAFADSRIRPETIAAEDVLHDLGVFSMTSSDSQAMGRVGEVVIRTWQVADQMKKARGRLAGDPEGGDNLRIKRYVSKYTINPARTNGIAEVVGSVEVGKWADLVLWDPAFFGVKPSLILKGGQIASAVMGDANASIPTPEPTLMRTMFGGYGAAPASNSITFMSQAAIDAGVPQSLGLRKRICPARGVRRLTKADMAFNDATPALTVDPETYEVTVDGEKVTCEPAHVLAMAQRYFLF
;
A
#
# COMPACT_ATOMS: atom_id res chain seq x y z
N ASP A 1 7.18 6.74 24.21
CA ASP A 1 8.29 7.56 23.72
C ASP A 1 8.03 8.12 22.32
N THR A 2 7.54 7.31 21.36
CA THR A 2 7.27 7.74 19.97
C THR A 2 6.30 8.93 19.91
N ARG A 3 5.15 8.87 20.59
CA ARG A 3 4.19 9.99 20.65
C ARG A 3 4.82 11.28 21.18
N ARG A 4 5.67 11.17 22.22
CA ARG A 4 6.39 12.32 22.78
C ARG A 4 7.40 12.89 21.77
N ALA A 5 8.12 12.06 21.03
CA ALA A 5 9.04 12.49 19.99
C ALA A 5 8.32 13.16 18.81
N ILE A 6 7.14 12.67 18.43
CA ILE A 6 6.29 13.27 17.40
C ILE A 6 5.82 14.66 17.85
N GLY A 7 5.46 14.84 19.11
CA GLY A 7 5.11 16.15 19.70
C GLY A 7 3.91 16.82 19.03
N GLY A 8 2.89 16.05 18.67
CA GLY A 8 1.66 16.55 18.01
C GLY A 8 1.80 16.97 16.55
N ARG A 9 2.99 16.82 15.94
CA ARG A 9 3.17 17.10 14.51
C ARG A 9 2.46 16.07 13.65
N VAL A 10 2.00 16.48 12.48
CA VAL A 10 1.50 15.54 11.46
C VAL A 10 2.64 14.69 10.95
N ILE A 11 2.45 13.39 10.95
CA ILE A 11 3.45 12.43 10.47
C ILE A 11 2.80 11.31 9.67
N HIS A 12 3.42 10.97 8.54
CA HIS A 12 3.20 9.71 7.86
C HIS A 12 4.10 8.65 8.52
N THR A 13 3.50 7.60 9.04
CA THR A 13 4.21 6.49 9.68
C THR A 13 4.17 5.27 8.79
N PHE A 14 5.33 4.65 8.58
CA PHE A 14 5.47 3.34 7.94
C PHE A 14 5.58 2.25 9.01
N HIS A 15 5.28 1.00 8.66
CA HIS A 15 5.30 -0.13 9.60
C HIS A 15 4.48 0.13 10.88
N THR A 16 3.36 0.84 10.74
CA THR A 16 2.51 1.14 11.90
C THR A 16 1.83 -0.12 12.46
N GLU A 17 1.80 -1.19 11.70
CA GLU A 17 1.34 -2.52 12.12
C GLU A 17 2.25 -3.16 13.19
N GLY A 18 3.52 -2.75 13.25
CA GLY A 18 4.47 -3.21 14.25
C GLY A 18 5.21 -4.51 13.92
N ALA A 19 4.73 -5.30 12.98
CA ALA A 19 5.29 -6.63 12.69
C ALA A 19 6.68 -6.58 12.04
N GLY A 20 6.96 -5.63 11.18
CA GLY A 20 8.27 -5.49 10.51
C GLY A 20 9.21 -4.48 11.18
N GLY A 21 8.69 -3.66 12.09
CA GLY A 21 9.33 -2.41 12.50
C GLY A 21 10.21 -2.47 13.74
N GLY A 22 10.20 -3.53 14.53
CA GLY A 22 11.03 -3.59 15.73
C GLY A 22 10.35 -4.16 16.97
N HIS A 23 10.96 -3.89 18.14
CA HIS A 23 10.54 -4.44 19.43
C HIS A 23 9.42 -3.66 20.14
N ALA A 24 8.66 -2.89 19.41
CA ALA A 24 7.56 -2.08 19.95
C ALA A 24 6.21 -2.59 19.42
N PRO A 25 5.66 -3.68 19.96
CA PRO A 25 4.38 -4.24 19.52
C PRO A 25 3.23 -3.25 19.69
N ASP A 26 3.37 -2.31 20.62
CA ASP A 26 2.41 -1.24 20.88
C ASP A 26 2.44 -0.11 19.86
N ILE A 27 3.37 -0.13 18.88
CA ILE A 27 3.44 0.91 17.83
C ILE A 27 2.13 1.01 17.02
N ILE A 28 1.42 -0.09 16.86
CA ILE A 28 0.12 -0.15 16.19
C ILE A 28 -0.90 0.82 16.81
N THR A 29 -0.76 1.11 18.11
CA THR A 29 -1.63 2.07 18.81
C THR A 29 -1.49 3.50 18.32
N LEU A 30 -0.43 3.84 17.58
CA LEU A 30 -0.31 5.15 16.94
C LEU A 30 -1.41 5.40 15.91
N ALA A 31 -1.96 4.34 15.32
CA ALA A 31 -3.00 4.45 14.31
C ALA A 31 -4.32 5.05 14.84
N GLN A 32 -4.50 5.19 16.15
CA GLN A 32 -5.65 5.89 16.74
C GLN A 32 -5.48 7.42 16.81
N ASP A 33 -4.25 7.92 16.66
CA ASP A 33 -3.95 9.34 16.86
C ASP A 33 -4.34 10.16 15.61
N PRO A 34 -5.06 11.30 15.78
CA PRO A 34 -5.58 12.05 14.63
C PRO A 34 -4.53 12.75 13.79
N ASN A 35 -3.32 12.95 14.30
CA ASN A 35 -2.17 13.54 13.60
C ASN A 35 -1.25 12.49 12.96
N ILE A 36 -1.58 11.21 13.09
CA ILE A 36 -0.84 10.11 12.47
C ILE A 36 -1.57 9.65 11.21
N LEU A 37 -0.82 9.56 10.11
CA LEU A 37 -1.29 9.05 8.83
C LEU A 37 -0.65 7.66 8.64
N PRO A 38 -1.33 6.58 9.11
CA PRO A 38 -0.68 5.28 9.22
C PRO A 38 -0.67 4.52 7.90
N SER A 39 0.46 3.90 7.64
CA SER A 39 0.68 2.99 6.53
C SER A 39 1.18 1.66 7.07
N SER A 40 0.65 0.57 6.56
CA SER A 40 1.22 -0.75 6.73
C SER A 40 1.91 -1.22 5.46
N THR A 41 2.76 -2.22 5.56
CA THR A 41 3.56 -2.72 4.44
C THR A 41 3.07 -4.06 3.92
N ASN A 42 3.19 -4.28 2.62
CA ASN A 42 2.64 -5.47 1.98
C ASN A 42 3.26 -6.82 2.39
N PRO A 43 4.49 -6.94 2.92
CA PRO A 43 5.02 -8.24 3.32
C PRO A 43 4.18 -9.00 4.35
N THR A 44 3.48 -8.29 5.24
CA THR A 44 2.61 -8.92 6.26
C THR A 44 1.20 -9.23 5.76
N LEU A 45 0.83 -8.77 4.57
CA LEU A 45 -0.52 -8.80 4.02
C LEU A 45 -0.72 -9.88 2.95
N PRO A 46 -1.85 -10.56 2.95
CA PRO A 46 -2.76 -10.76 4.07
C PRO A 46 -2.18 -11.79 5.05
N PHE A 47 -2.76 -11.87 6.26
CA PHE A 47 -2.40 -12.91 7.22
C PHE A 47 -2.78 -14.31 6.68
N THR A 48 -1.76 -15.15 6.49
CA THR A 48 -1.88 -16.53 6.03
C THR A 48 -1.24 -17.50 7.02
N ARG A 49 -1.42 -18.78 6.81
CA ARG A 49 -0.80 -19.83 7.63
C ARG A 49 0.73 -19.72 7.70
N ASN A 50 1.34 -19.18 6.65
CA ASN A 50 2.81 -19.11 6.53
C ASN A 50 3.36 -17.71 6.79
N THR A 51 2.51 -16.69 6.94
CA THR A 51 2.97 -15.29 6.98
C THR A 51 4.02 -15.04 8.07
N ALA A 52 3.81 -15.58 9.26
CA ALA A 52 4.75 -15.37 10.37
C ALA A 52 6.11 -16.01 10.09
N GLU A 53 6.12 -17.24 9.57
CA GLU A 53 7.33 -17.98 9.24
C GLU A 53 8.06 -17.34 8.04
N GLU A 54 7.34 -17.02 6.96
CA GLU A 54 7.92 -16.33 5.81
C GLU A 54 8.48 -14.96 6.16
N HIS A 55 7.84 -14.26 7.10
CA HIS A 55 8.31 -12.95 7.55
C HIS A 55 9.56 -13.08 8.43
N LEU A 56 9.64 -14.13 9.25
CA LEU A 56 10.82 -14.46 10.02
C LEU A 56 12.01 -14.72 9.09
N ASP A 57 11.83 -15.56 8.07
CA ASP A 57 12.86 -15.85 7.09
C ASP A 57 13.32 -14.60 6.33
N MET A 58 12.38 -13.76 5.91
CA MET A 58 12.70 -12.49 5.26
C MET A 58 13.50 -11.56 6.18
N LEU A 59 13.13 -11.49 7.46
CA LEU A 59 13.85 -10.69 8.44
C LEU A 59 15.28 -11.17 8.62
N MET A 60 15.48 -12.48 8.75
CA MET A 60 16.80 -13.08 8.83
C MET A 60 17.69 -12.68 7.64
N VAL A 61 17.16 -12.79 6.43
CA VAL A 61 17.89 -12.44 5.19
C VAL A 61 18.16 -10.95 5.09
N CYS A 62 17.13 -10.11 5.28
CA CYS A 62 17.24 -8.66 5.07
C CYS A 62 18.10 -7.95 6.11
N HIS A 63 18.19 -8.52 7.32
CA HIS A 63 19.04 -7.98 8.39
C HIS A 63 20.39 -8.68 8.49
N HIS A 64 20.74 -9.56 7.53
CA HIS A 64 22.01 -10.30 7.49
C HIS A 64 22.25 -11.12 8.76
N LEU A 65 21.19 -11.67 9.35
CA LEU A 65 21.27 -12.52 10.54
C LEU A 65 21.69 -13.95 10.15
N ASN A 66 22.34 -14.62 11.07
CA ASN A 66 22.84 -15.97 10.84
C ASN A 66 21.95 -17.01 11.55
N PRO A 67 21.26 -17.92 10.84
CA PRO A 67 20.41 -18.93 11.45
C PRO A 67 21.17 -19.95 12.32
N ALA A 68 22.50 -20.02 12.23
CA ALA A 68 23.33 -20.85 13.10
C ALA A 68 23.66 -20.17 14.45
N ILE A 69 23.32 -18.90 14.64
CA ILE A 69 23.53 -18.14 15.87
C ILE A 69 22.17 -18.01 16.59
N PRO A 70 21.99 -18.66 17.77
CA PRO A 70 20.74 -18.64 18.51
C PRO A 70 20.26 -17.22 18.86
N GLU A 71 21.16 -16.29 19.14
CA GLU A 71 20.85 -14.90 19.49
C GLU A 71 20.27 -14.14 18.29
N ASP A 72 20.76 -14.40 17.10
CA ASP A 72 20.23 -13.82 15.86
C ASP A 72 18.81 -14.33 15.58
N VAL A 73 18.58 -15.62 15.77
CA VAL A 73 17.26 -16.23 15.62
C VAL A 73 16.29 -15.65 16.66
N ALA A 74 16.70 -15.59 17.93
CA ALA A 74 15.90 -15.03 19.01
C ALA A 74 15.58 -13.54 18.78
N PHE A 75 16.52 -12.78 18.23
CA PHE A 75 16.30 -11.40 17.84
C PHE A 75 15.23 -11.29 16.75
N ALA A 76 15.33 -12.07 15.70
CA ALA A 76 14.38 -12.08 14.60
C ALA A 76 12.98 -12.50 15.10
N ASP A 77 12.89 -13.59 15.82
CA ASP A 77 11.64 -14.12 16.40
C ASP A 77 10.97 -13.09 17.33
N SER A 78 11.76 -12.36 18.11
CA SER A 78 11.22 -11.30 18.99
C SER A 78 10.49 -10.16 18.27
N ARG A 79 10.64 -10.03 16.96
CA ARG A 79 10.04 -8.97 16.14
C ARG A 79 8.78 -9.37 15.38
N ILE A 80 8.52 -10.65 15.26
CA ILE A 80 7.37 -11.17 14.51
C ILE A 80 6.27 -11.59 15.48
N ARG A 81 5.06 -11.10 15.24
CA ARG A 81 3.89 -11.30 16.10
C ARG A 81 2.67 -11.66 15.27
N PRO A 82 2.28 -12.94 15.23
CA PRO A 82 1.07 -13.37 14.51
C PRO A 82 -0.18 -12.61 14.95
N GLU A 83 -0.27 -12.26 16.23
CA GLU A 83 -1.41 -11.54 16.82
C GLU A 83 -1.58 -10.15 16.21
N THR A 84 -0.50 -9.39 16.07
CA THR A 84 -0.54 -8.06 15.46
C THR A 84 -0.74 -8.14 13.95
N ILE A 85 -0.20 -9.16 13.28
CA ILE A 85 -0.42 -9.39 11.84
C ILE A 85 -1.90 -9.75 11.57
N ALA A 86 -2.50 -10.62 12.39
CA ALA A 86 -3.91 -10.95 12.27
C ALA A 86 -4.82 -9.74 12.52
N ALA A 87 -4.47 -8.91 13.50
CA ALA A 87 -5.19 -7.67 13.77
C ALA A 87 -5.05 -6.65 12.65
N GLU A 88 -3.91 -6.59 11.98
CA GLU A 88 -3.64 -5.67 10.87
C GLU A 88 -4.67 -5.79 9.76
N ASP A 89 -5.01 -6.99 9.30
CA ASP A 89 -6.02 -7.22 8.27
C ASP A 89 -7.37 -6.63 8.69
N VAL A 90 -7.78 -6.85 9.95
CA VAL A 90 -9.04 -6.33 10.50
C VAL A 90 -9.01 -4.80 10.57
N LEU A 91 -7.90 -4.21 11.00
CA LEU A 91 -7.73 -2.76 11.08
C LEU A 91 -7.75 -2.10 9.70
N HIS A 92 -7.27 -2.78 8.66
CA HIS A 92 -7.47 -2.34 7.27
C HIS A 92 -8.94 -2.28 6.89
N ASP A 93 -9.71 -3.28 7.25
CA ASP A 93 -11.14 -3.37 6.91
C ASP A 93 -11.99 -2.38 7.74
N LEU A 94 -11.56 -2.05 8.95
CA LEU A 94 -12.17 -1.00 9.78
C LEU A 94 -11.83 0.43 9.30
N GLY A 95 -10.85 0.58 8.40
CA GLY A 95 -10.40 1.90 7.93
C GLY A 95 -9.46 2.62 8.90
N VAL A 96 -8.81 1.87 9.78
CA VAL A 96 -7.83 2.38 10.74
C VAL A 96 -6.48 2.63 10.06
N PHE A 97 -5.99 1.68 9.26
CA PHE A 97 -4.84 1.92 8.40
C PHE A 97 -5.25 2.68 7.13
N SER A 98 -4.66 3.84 6.94
CA SER A 98 -5.03 4.74 5.85
C SER A 98 -4.41 4.37 4.51
N MET A 99 -3.27 3.68 4.53
CA MET A 99 -2.48 3.38 3.32
C MET A 99 -1.85 1.99 3.39
N THR A 100 -1.56 1.44 2.21
CA THR A 100 -0.69 0.28 2.03
C THR A 100 0.55 0.71 1.27
N SER A 101 1.73 0.36 1.78
CA SER A 101 3.03 0.63 1.17
C SER A 101 3.76 -0.65 0.79
N SER A 102 4.86 -0.51 0.03
CA SER A 102 5.52 -1.66 -0.58
C SER A 102 6.68 -2.23 0.21
N ASP A 103 7.35 -1.42 1.02
CA ASP A 103 8.66 -1.76 1.60
C ASP A 103 9.68 -2.25 0.55
N SER A 104 9.71 -1.59 -0.61
CA SER A 104 10.31 -2.11 -1.85
C SER A 104 11.84 -2.23 -1.83
N GLN A 105 12.51 -1.56 -0.91
CA GLN A 105 13.98 -1.60 -0.81
C GLN A 105 14.49 -2.52 0.31
N ALA A 106 13.60 -3.08 1.09
CA ALA A 106 13.94 -3.98 2.18
C ALA A 106 13.29 -5.35 1.98
N MET A 107 12.04 -5.54 2.45
CA MET A 107 11.41 -6.86 2.45
C MET A 107 10.23 -6.99 1.49
N GLY A 108 9.77 -5.91 0.84
CA GLY A 108 8.59 -5.91 -0.01
C GLY A 108 8.86 -5.62 -1.47
N ARG A 109 7.78 -5.61 -2.28
CA ARG A 109 7.82 -5.38 -3.72
C ARG A 109 6.74 -4.39 -4.14
N VAL A 110 7.12 -3.36 -4.89
CA VAL A 110 6.19 -2.36 -5.43
C VAL A 110 5.03 -3.00 -6.21
N GLY A 111 5.34 -3.99 -7.06
CA GLY A 111 4.34 -4.66 -7.89
C GLY A 111 3.30 -5.47 -7.12
N GLU A 112 3.51 -5.73 -5.83
CA GLU A 112 2.59 -6.50 -5.00
C GLU A 112 1.60 -5.64 -4.21
N VAL A 113 1.78 -4.33 -4.15
CA VAL A 113 0.89 -3.44 -3.37
C VAL A 113 -0.58 -3.61 -3.77
N VAL A 114 -0.86 -3.57 -5.06
CA VAL A 114 -2.25 -3.68 -5.55
C VAL A 114 -2.83 -5.05 -5.22
N ILE A 115 -2.12 -6.12 -5.59
CA ILE A 115 -2.65 -7.47 -5.41
C ILE A 115 -2.85 -7.83 -3.93
N ARG A 116 -1.89 -7.51 -3.07
CA ARG A 116 -1.99 -7.80 -1.63
C ARG A 116 -3.07 -6.98 -0.95
N THR A 117 -3.25 -5.73 -1.32
CA THR A 117 -4.37 -4.91 -0.84
C THR A 117 -5.72 -5.56 -1.16
N TRP A 118 -5.89 -6.11 -2.38
CA TRP A 118 -7.14 -6.79 -2.75
C TRP A 118 -7.28 -8.18 -2.16
N GLN A 119 -6.18 -8.87 -1.87
CA GLN A 119 -6.20 -10.13 -1.13
C GLN A 119 -6.69 -9.93 0.31
N VAL A 120 -6.27 -8.83 0.97
CA VAL A 120 -6.83 -8.45 2.29
C VAL A 120 -8.32 -8.14 2.17
N ALA A 121 -8.74 -7.40 1.15
CA ALA A 121 -10.17 -7.09 0.95
C ALA A 121 -11.02 -8.35 0.78
N ASP A 122 -10.55 -9.33 0.00
CA ASP A 122 -11.21 -10.63 -0.19
C ASP A 122 -11.26 -11.44 1.11
N GLN A 123 -10.15 -11.52 1.83
CA GLN A 123 -10.08 -12.22 3.12
C GLN A 123 -11.04 -11.59 4.14
N MET A 124 -11.05 -10.27 4.23
CA MET A 124 -11.94 -9.56 5.15
C MET A 124 -13.42 -9.68 4.75
N LYS A 125 -13.73 -9.74 3.45
CA LYS A 125 -15.08 -10.03 2.99
C LYS A 125 -15.54 -11.42 3.45
N LYS A 126 -14.68 -12.43 3.36
CA LYS A 126 -14.96 -13.80 3.80
C LYS A 126 -15.11 -13.91 5.32
N ALA A 127 -14.20 -13.28 6.07
CA ALA A 127 -14.15 -13.37 7.52
C ALA A 127 -15.21 -12.52 8.23
N ARG A 128 -15.54 -11.32 7.69
CA ARG A 128 -16.36 -10.32 8.37
C ARG A 128 -17.67 -9.99 7.65
N GLY A 129 -17.89 -10.57 6.46
CA GLY A 129 -19.07 -10.30 5.66
C GLY A 129 -19.11 -8.89 5.07
N ARG A 130 -20.31 -8.37 4.88
CA ARG A 130 -20.58 -7.05 4.30
C ARG A 130 -20.27 -5.92 5.30
N LEU A 131 -19.71 -4.81 4.83
CA LEU A 131 -19.60 -3.61 5.66
C LEU A 131 -20.96 -2.95 5.88
N ALA A 132 -21.16 -2.37 7.05
CA ALA A 132 -22.43 -1.76 7.43
C ALA A 132 -22.92 -0.65 6.48
N GLY A 133 -22.01 0.03 5.78
CA GLY A 133 -22.33 1.06 4.79
C GLY A 133 -22.56 0.56 3.37
N ASP A 134 -22.41 -0.74 3.11
CA ASP A 134 -22.65 -1.31 1.78
C ASP A 134 -24.10 -1.80 1.63
N PRO A 135 -24.71 -1.66 0.45
CA PRO A 135 -26.02 -2.23 0.17
C PRO A 135 -25.98 -3.77 0.14
N GLU A 136 -27.14 -4.39 0.22
CA GLU A 136 -27.23 -5.85 0.05
C GLU A 136 -26.72 -6.25 -1.35
N GLY A 137 -25.81 -7.23 -1.37
CA GLY A 137 -25.18 -7.70 -2.60
C GLY A 137 -24.09 -6.76 -3.17
N GLY A 138 -23.77 -5.66 -2.49
CA GLY A 138 -22.73 -4.71 -2.92
C GLY A 138 -21.55 -4.65 -1.98
N ASP A 139 -20.42 -4.15 -2.51
CA ASP A 139 -19.16 -3.93 -1.77
C ASP A 139 -18.54 -2.56 -2.09
N ASN A 140 -19.35 -1.60 -2.50
CA ASN A 140 -18.86 -0.30 -2.98
C ASN A 140 -18.06 0.47 -1.93
N LEU A 141 -18.47 0.41 -0.66
CA LEU A 141 -17.72 1.06 0.42
C LEU A 141 -16.38 0.36 0.63
N ARG A 142 -16.35 -0.97 0.67
CA ARG A 142 -15.11 -1.73 0.79
C ARG A 142 -14.19 -1.45 -0.40
N ILE A 143 -14.71 -1.45 -1.63
CA ILE A 143 -13.92 -1.13 -2.82
C ILE A 143 -13.30 0.27 -2.71
N LYS A 144 -14.08 1.29 -2.34
CA LYS A 144 -13.58 2.66 -2.15
C LYS A 144 -12.53 2.74 -1.04
N ARG A 145 -12.74 2.03 0.07
CA ARG A 145 -11.79 1.94 1.19
C ARG A 145 -10.45 1.38 0.74
N TYR A 146 -10.45 0.27 0.03
CA TYR A 146 -9.21 -0.40 -0.35
C TYR A 146 -8.50 0.29 -1.51
N VAL A 147 -9.20 0.79 -2.54
CA VAL A 147 -8.56 1.51 -3.64
C VAL A 147 -7.91 2.82 -3.17
N SER A 148 -8.51 3.51 -2.20
CA SER A 148 -7.96 4.77 -1.68
C SER A 148 -6.64 4.60 -0.93
N LYS A 149 -6.33 3.40 -0.42
CA LYS A 149 -5.10 3.10 0.33
C LYS A 149 -3.81 3.21 -0.51
N TYR A 150 -3.89 3.04 -1.81
CA TYR A 150 -2.74 3.14 -2.70
C TYR A 150 -2.92 4.19 -3.82
N THR A 151 -3.98 5.00 -3.75
CA THR A 151 -4.26 6.07 -4.71
C THR A 151 -4.35 7.44 -4.02
N ILE A 152 -5.55 7.86 -3.62
CA ILE A 152 -5.78 9.22 -3.12
C ILE A 152 -5.16 9.47 -1.74
N ASN A 153 -5.14 8.49 -0.83
CA ASN A 153 -4.59 8.70 0.50
C ASN A 153 -3.07 8.95 0.49
N PRO A 154 -2.22 8.14 -0.19
CA PRO A 154 -0.82 8.50 -0.33
C PRO A 154 -0.61 9.81 -1.10
N ALA A 155 -1.48 10.16 -2.06
CA ALA A 155 -1.39 11.44 -2.75
C ALA A 155 -1.66 12.63 -1.81
N ARG A 156 -2.67 12.54 -0.94
CA ARG A 156 -2.92 13.53 0.12
C ARG A 156 -1.76 13.64 1.10
N THR A 157 -1.32 12.51 1.61
CA THR A 157 -0.23 12.41 2.59
C THR A 157 1.07 13.05 2.08
N ASN A 158 1.35 12.92 0.78
CA ASN A 158 2.52 13.50 0.14
C ASN A 158 2.29 14.91 -0.44
N GLY A 159 1.10 15.49 -0.27
CA GLY A 159 0.77 16.86 -0.71
C GLY A 159 0.70 17.03 -2.22
N ILE A 160 0.33 15.97 -2.95
CA ILE A 160 0.29 15.94 -4.41
C ILE A 160 -1.11 15.63 -4.98
N ALA A 161 -2.11 15.55 -4.10
CA ALA A 161 -3.47 15.13 -4.45
C ALA A 161 -4.21 16.11 -5.40
N GLU A 162 -3.74 17.34 -5.50
CA GLU A 162 -4.27 18.30 -6.49
C GLU A 162 -3.94 17.89 -7.94
N VAL A 163 -2.91 17.05 -8.11
CA VAL A 163 -2.37 16.69 -9.43
C VAL A 163 -2.63 15.23 -9.77
N VAL A 164 -2.56 14.32 -8.78
CA VAL A 164 -2.67 12.86 -8.97
C VAL A 164 -3.53 12.21 -7.88
N GLY A 165 -3.78 10.91 -7.99
CA GLY A 165 -4.40 10.09 -6.94
C GLY A 165 -5.89 9.84 -7.09
N SER A 166 -6.57 10.50 -8.02
CA SER A 166 -7.99 10.27 -8.33
C SER A 166 -8.30 10.56 -9.79
N VAL A 167 -9.40 10.00 -10.26
CA VAL A 167 -9.91 10.24 -11.63
C VAL A 167 -10.84 11.46 -11.60
N GLU A 168 -10.25 12.63 -11.82
CA GLU A 168 -10.95 13.92 -11.82
C GLU A 168 -10.46 14.78 -12.97
N VAL A 169 -11.37 15.60 -13.53
CA VAL A 169 -11.02 16.56 -14.58
C VAL A 169 -9.98 17.56 -14.06
N GLY A 170 -8.90 17.74 -14.82
CA GLY A 170 -7.78 18.62 -14.48
C GLY A 170 -6.61 17.92 -13.79
N LYS A 171 -6.76 16.69 -13.32
CA LYS A 171 -5.66 15.90 -12.81
C LYS A 171 -4.89 15.17 -13.92
N TRP A 172 -3.70 14.72 -13.57
CA TRP A 172 -2.82 14.00 -14.48
C TRP A 172 -3.42 12.64 -14.83
N ALA A 173 -3.47 12.31 -16.10
CA ALA A 173 -4.10 11.10 -16.60
C ALA A 173 -3.19 9.87 -16.44
N ASP A 174 -2.90 9.50 -15.21
CA ASP A 174 -2.28 8.23 -14.84
C ASP A 174 -3.40 7.23 -14.54
N LEU A 175 -3.72 6.38 -15.51
CA LEU A 175 -4.89 5.50 -15.47
C LEU A 175 -4.48 4.06 -15.74
N VAL A 176 -5.16 3.14 -15.05
CA VAL A 176 -5.03 1.70 -15.30
C VAL A 176 -6.40 1.16 -15.69
N LEU A 177 -6.48 0.53 -16.86
CA LEU A 177 -7.69 -0.12 -17.34
C LEU A 177 -7.58 -1.62 -17.09
N TRP A 178 -8.63 -2.15 -16.49
CA TRP A 178 -8.73 -3.57 -16.15
C TRP A 178 -9.89 -4.23 -16.90
N ASP A 179 -9.64 -5.40 -17.42
CA ASP A 179 -10.71 -6.35 -17.65
C ASP A 179 -11.20 -6.83 -16.26
N PRO A 180 -12.51 -6.77 -15.95
CA PRO A 180 -13.02 -7.17 -14.64
C PRO A 180 -12.58 -8.58 -14.21
N ALA A 181 -12.45 -9.53 -15.14
CA ALA A 181 -12.00 -10.88 -14.86
C ALA A 181 -10.53 -10.95 -14.38
N PHE A 182 -9.74 -9.93 -14.69
CA PHE A 182 -8.30 -9.85 -14.36
C PHE A 182 -7.96 -8.69 -13.44
N PHE A 183 -8.97 -8.11 -12.79
CA PHE A 183 -8.78 -6.97 -11.89
C PHE A 183 -7.76 -7.27 -10.80
N GLY A 184 -6.80 -6.35 -10.61
CA GLY A 184 -5.73 -6.47 -9.62
C GLY A 184 -4.57 -7.40 -10.02
N VAL A 185 -4.70 -8.13 -11.13
CA VAL A 185 -3.75 -9.16 -11.58
C VAL A 185 -3.06 -8.78 -12.87
N LYS A 186 -3.84 -8.52 -13.92
CA LYS A 186 -3.34 -8.24 -15.27
C LYS A 186 -4.11 -7.06 -15.86
N PRO A 187 -3.56 -5.85 -15.84
CA PRO A 187 -4.20 -4.70 -16.50
C PRO A 187 -4.18 -4.91 -18.02
N SER A 188 -5.17 -4.39 -18.72
CA SER A 188 -5.20 -4.39 -20.18
C SER A 188 -4.42 -3.22 -20.78
N LEU A 189 -4.42 -2.07 -20.08
CA LEU A 189 -3.79 -0.84 -20.54
C LEU A 189 -3.34 0.02 -19.36
N ILE A 190 -2.16 0.59 -19.46
CA ILE A 190 -1.63 1.57 -18.52
C ILE A 190 -1.34 2.88 -19.25
N LEU A 191 -2.01 3.93 -18.84
CA LEU A 191 -1.76 5.30 -19.30
C LEU A 191 -0.90 6.04 -18.29
N LYS A 192 0.08 6.77 -18.77
CA LYS A 192 0.94 7.66 -18.01
C LYS A 192 0.87 9.06 -18.62
N GLY A 193 0.31 10.01 -17.89
CA GLY A 193 0.09 11.36 -18.41
C GLY A 193 -0.73 11.39 -19.71
N GLY A 194 -1.67 10.44 -19.88
CA GLY A 194 -2.50 10.30 -21.08
C GLY A 194 -1.84 9.53 -22.23
N GLN A 195 -0.58 9.13 -22.11
CA GLN A 195 0.13 8.33 -23.13
C GLN A 195 0.10 6.85 -22.75
N ILE A 196 -0.05 5.97 -23.73
CA ILE A 196 0.01 4.51 -23.50
C ILE A 196 1.43 4.13 -23.12
N ALA A 197 1.66 3.84 -21.84
CA ALA A 197 2.96 3.44 -21.33
C ALA A 197 3.18 1.92 -21.45
N SER A 198 2.11 1.14 -21.24
CA SER A 198 2.14 -0.31 -21.36
C SER A 198 0.78 -0.86 -21.74
N ALA A 199 0.73 -1.93 -22.50
CA ALA A 199 -0.51 -2.60 -22.89
C ALA A 199 -0.30 -4.10 -23.08
N VAL A 200 -1.37 -4.87 -22.91
CA VAL A 200 -1.39 -6.30 -23.26
C VAL A 200 -1.41 -6.45 -24.77
N MET A 201 -0.46 -7.19 -25.31
CA MET A 201 -0.48 -7.55 -26.73
C MET A 201 0.24 -8.90 -26.96
N GLY A 202 -0.12 -9.55 -28.04
CA GLY A 202 0.56 -10.74 -28.52
C GLY A 202 1.90 -10.43 -29.20
N ASP A 203 2.14 -11.03 -30.36
CA ASP A 203 3.34 -10.76 -31.13
C ASP A 203 3.26 -9.37 -31.78
N ALA A 204 4.23 -8.52 -31.46
CA ALA A 204 4.24 -7.13 -31.86
C ALA A 204 4.27 -6.88 -33.38
N ASN A 205 4.77 -7.82 -34.16
CA ASN A 205 4.93 -7.71 -35.60
C ASN A 205 3.97 -8.61 -36.40
N ALA A 206 3.01 -9.23 -35.73
CA ALA A 206 2.04 -10.07 -36.42
C ALA A 206 1.13 -9.24 -37.34
N SER A 207 0.91 -9.71 -38.54
CA SER A 207 -0.01 -9.09 -39.50
C SER A 207 -1.46 -9.55 -39.33
N ILE A 208 -1.68 -10.53 -38.48
CA ILE A 208 -2.99 -11.06 -38.08
C ILE A 208 -3.09 -11.15 -36.56
N PRO A 209 -4.29 -11.29 -35.97
CA PRO A 209 -4.43 -11.53 -34.55
C PRO A 209 -3.58 -12.73 -34.12
N THR A 210 -2.75 -12.54 -33.10
CA THR A 210 -1.91 -13.60 -32.55
C THR A 210 -2.61 -14.37 -31.46
N PRO A 211 -2.41 -15.70 -31.39
CA PRO A 211 -2.90 -16.49 -30.25
C PRO A 211 -2.17 -16.13 -28.95
N GLU A 212 -2.65 -16.65 -27.85
CA GLU A 212 -1.95 -16.59 -26.56
C GLU A 212 -0.56 -17.25 -26.64
N PRO A 213 0.41 -16.79 -25.82
CA PRO A 213 0.22 -15.83 -24.73
C PRO A 213 0.27 -14.37 -25.21
N THR A 214 -0.61 -13.54 -24.61
CA THR A 214 -0.50 -12.09 -24.67
C THR A 214 0.24 -11.59 -23.44
N LEU A 215 1.19 -10.70 -23.63
CA LEU A 215 2.05 -10.20 -22.56
C LEU A 215 1.87 -8.68 -22.39
N MET A 216 2.07 -8.18 -21.17
CA MET A 216 2.18 -6.76 -20.93
C MET A 216 3.48 -6.25 -21.58
N ARG A 217 3.35 -5.34 -22.53
CA ARG A 217 4.49 -4.80 -23.29
C ARG A 217 4.57 -3.29 -23.12
N THR A 218 5.80 -2.78 -23.06
CA THR A 218 6.06 -1.34 -23.06
C THR A 218 5.65 -0.75 -24.41
N MET A 219 4.95 0.38 -24.36
CA MET A 219 4.42 1.10 -25.52
C MET A 219 5.07 2.48 -25.68
N PHE A 220 4.51 3.30 -26.56
CA PHE A 220 5.07 4.60 -26.96
C PHE A 220 5.40 5.52 -25.79
N GLY A 221 4.55 5.55 -24.76
CA GLY A 221 4.74 6.34 -23.55
C GLY A 221 5.90 5.89 -22.66
N GLY A 222 6.48 4.72 -22.92
CA GLY A 222 7.62 4.16 -22.19
C GLY A 222 8.98 4.37 -22.86
N TYR A 223 9.02 4.93 -24.10
CA TYR A 223 10.24 5.04 -24.87
C TYR A 223 10.69 6.47 -25.17
N GLY A 224 11.96 6.63 -25.49
CA GLY A 224 12.56 7.87 -25.96
C GLY A 224 12.41 9.02 -24.96
N ALA A 225 11.86 10.14 -25.41
CA ALA A 225 11.61 11.33 -24.58
C ALA A 225 10.26 11.28 -23.82
N ALA A 226 9.38 10.33 -24.15
CA ALA A 226 8.05 10.26 -23.57
C ALA A 226 8.04 10.12 -22.04
N PRO A 227 8.89 9.30 -21.38
CA PRO A 227 8.94 9.24 -19.91
C PRO A 227 9.22 10.57 -19.24
N ALA A 228 9.94 11.48 -19.88
CA ALA A 228 10.15 12.84 -19.34
C ALA A 228 8.92 13.73 -19.50
N SER A 229 8.20 13.61 -20.62
CA SER A 229 7.02 14.43 -20.92
C SER A 229 5.74 13.97 -20.21
N ASN A 230 5.62 12.67 -19.91
CA ASN A 230 4.46 12.10 -19.26
C ASN A 230 4.65 11.83 -17.77
N SER A 231 5.67 12.43 -17.15
CA SER A 231 5.96 12.29 -15.72
C SER A 231 6.10 13.66 -15.05
N ILE A 232 5.92 13.65 -13.72
CA ILE A 232 6.03 14.83 -12.87
C ILE A 232 7.11 14.59 -11.83
N THR A 233 7.90 15.62 -11.53
CA THR A 233 8.74 15.66 -10.33
C THR A 233 8.08 16.58 -9.32
N PHE A 234 7.80 16.05 -8.14
CA PHE A 234 7.28 16.81 -7.01
C PHE A 234 8.43 17.25 -6.10
N MET A 235 8.37 18.50 -5.65
CA MET A 235 9.33 19.02 -4.69
C MET A 235 8.70 20.15 -3.85
N SER A 236 9.40 20.60 -2.82
CA SER A 236 8.91 21.71 -2.01
C SER A 236 8.84 23.01 -2.83
N GLN A 237 7.91 23.90 -2.49
CA GLN A 237 7.86 25.24 -3.11
C GLN A 237 9.18 25.97 -2.94
N ALA A 238 9.82 25.88 -1.75
CA ALA A 238 11.12 26.53 -1.49
C ALA A 238 12.22 26.03 -2.43
N ALA A 239 12.25 24.75 -2.79
CA ALA A 239 13.22 24.24 -3.75
C ALA A 239 12.96 24.76 -5.17
N ILE A 240 11.69 24.92 -5.55
CA ILE A 240 11.30 25.49 -6.84
C ILE A 240 11.76 26.97 -6.90
N ASP A 241 11.43 27.74 -5.86
CA ASP A 241 11.78 29.17 -5.77
C ASP A 241 13.30 29.40 -5.74
N ALA A 242 14.05 28.46 -5.18
CA ALA A 242 15.52 28.47 -5.18
C ALA A 242 16.16 27.99 -6.50
N GLY A 243 15.39 27.69 -7.53
CA GLY A 243 15.91 27.28 -8.84
C GLY A 243 16.53 25.88 -8.89
N VAL A 244 16.22 25.01 -7.92
CA VAL A 244 16.74 23.63 -7.88
C VAL A 244 16.40 22.84 -9.14
N PRO A 245 15.17 22.91 -9.72
CA PRO A 245 14.87 22.20 -10.97
C PRO A 245 15.82 22.54 -12.11
N GLN A 246 16.15 23.82 -12.27
CA GLN A 246 17.03 24.31 -13.32
C GLN A 246 18.48 23.87 -13.07
N SER A 247 18.97 23.97 -11.82
CA SER A 247 20.31 23.53 -11.45
C SER A 247 20.56 22.05 -11.67
N LEU A 248 19.50 21.22 -11.53
CA LEU A 248 19.55 19.78 -11.78
C LEU A 248 19.23 19.39 -13.25
N GLY A 249 18.94 20.35 -14.11
CA GLY A 249 18.59 20.09 -15.51
C GLY A 249 17.36 19.21 -15.68
N LEU A 250 16.37 19.31 -14.78
CA LEU A 250 15.18 18.47 -14.81
C LEU A 250 14.33 18.78 -16.04
N ARG A 251 13.95 17.73 -16.78
CA ARG A 251 13.10 17.83 -17.98
C ARG A 251 11.65 17.49 -17.74
N LYS A 252 11.33 16.85 -16.62
CA LYS A 252 9.95 16.53 -16.23
C LYS A 252 9.20 17.80 -15.82
N ARG A 253 7.88 17.76 -15.93
CA ARG A 253 7.03 18.79 -15.33
C ARG A 253 7.31 18.88 -13.83
N ILE A 254 7.46 20.10 -13.32
CA ILE A 254 7.67 20.34 -11.88
C ILE A 254 6.36 20.78 -11.25
N CYS A 255 5.98 20.13 -10.14
CA CYS A 255 4.84 20.52 -9.34
C CYS A 255 5.22 20.60 -7.86
N PRO A 256 4.72 21.60 -7.11
CA PRO A 256 4.98 21.69 -5.69
C PRO A 256 4.16 20.67 -4.90
N ALA A 257 4.77 20.06 -3.89
CA ALA A 257 4.05 19.36 -2.83
C ALA A 257 3.55 20.37 -1.80
N ARG A 258 2.27 20.30 -1.41
CA ARG A 258 1.61 21.30 -0.57
C ARG A 258 0.74 20.68 0.51
N GLY A 259 0.49 21.46 1.58
CA GLY A 259 -0.54 21.17 2.57
C GLY A 259 -0.22 20.06 3.58
N VAL A 260 0.88 19.35 3.50
CA VAL A 260 1.21 18.14 4.30
C VAL A 260 1.21 18.37 5.82
N ARG A 261 1.47 19.59 6.30
CA ARG A 261 1.55 19.90 7.72
C ARG A 261 0.19 20.17 8.38
N ARG A 262 -0.89 20.22 7.62
CA ARG A 262 -2.25 20.54 8.09
C ARG A 262 -3.19 19.35 8.03
N LEU A 263 -2.70 18.23 7.52
CA LEU A 263 -3.49 17.02 7.39
C LEU A 263 -3.79 16.42 8.75
N THR A 264 -4.93 15.75 8.80
CA THR A 264 -5.31 14.89 9.90
C THR A 264 -5.78 13.55 9.35
N LYS A 265 -5.99 12.60 10.21
CA LYS A 265 -6.55 11.32 9.79
C LYS A 265 -7.95 11.46 9.17
N ALA A 266 -8.72 12.47 9.57
CA ALA A 266 -10.03 12.79 8.97
C ALA A 266 -9.95 13.16 7.48
N ASP A 267 -8.77 13.54 6.98
CA ASP A 267 -8.54 13.81 5.55
C ASP A 267 -8.34 12.54 4.73
N MET A 268 -8.20 11.37 5.35
CA MET A 268 -7.96 10.10 4.67
C MET A 268 -9.27 9.50 4.15
N ALA A 269 -9.45 9.49 2.83
CA ALA A 269 -10.66 9.01 2.19
C ALA A 269 -10.98 7.57 2.61
N PHE A 270 -12.17 7.35 3.20
CA PHE A 270 -12.69 6.06 3.66
C PHE A 270 -11.82 5.30 4.68
N ASN A 271 -10.75 5.91 5.18
CA ASN A 271 -9.77 5.31 6.09
C ASN A 271 -9.36 6.30 7.18
N ASP A 272 -10.34 6.89 7.80
CA ASP A 272 -10.25 7.98 8.78
C ASP A 272 -10.59 7.53 10.22
N ALA A 273 -10.82 6.24 10.44
CA ALA A 273 -11.23 5.73 11.74
C ALA A 273 -10.10 5.85 12.79
N THR A 274 -10.46 6.35 13.97
CA THR A 274 -9.56 6.54 15.13
C THR A 274 -10.13 5.90 16.40
N PRO A 275 -10.39 4.57 16.39
CA PRO A 275 -10.88 3.88 17.58
C PRO A 275 -9.80 3.83 18.67
N ALA A 276 -10.19 3.53 19.91
CA ALA A 276 -9.24 3.27 20.98
C ALA A 276 -8.54 1.93 20.71
N LEU A 277 -7.21 1.97 20.58
CA LEU A 277 -6.38 0.78 20.34
C LEU A 277 -5.53 0.47 21.56
N THR A 278 -5.53 -0.79 21.99
CA THR A 278 -4.58 -1.30 22.97
C THR A 278 -3.91 -2.57 22.49
N VAL A 279 -2.71 -2.82 22.98
CA VAL A 279 -1.97 -4.06 22.77
C VAL A 279 -1.54 -4.58 24.13
N ASP A 280 -1.83 -5.82 24.41
CA ASP A 280 -1.33 -6.48 25.62
C ASP A 280 0.18 -6.72 25.49
N PRO A 281 1.01 -6.31 26.46
CA PRO A 281 2.46 -6.40 26.34
C PRO A 281 3.02 -7.82 26.48
N GLU A 282 2.22 -8.76 26.97
CA GLU A 282 2.64 -10.15 27.18
C GLU A 282 2.14 -11.06 26.06
N THR A 283 0.86 -10.93 25.71
CA THR A 283 0.20 -11.79 24.72
C THR A 283 0.18 -11.19 23.30
N TYR A 284 0.49 -9.89 23.16
CA TYR A 284 0.40 -9.11 21.92
C TYR A 284 -1.01 -9.03 21.32
N GLU A 285 -2.03 -9.40 22.08
CA GLU A 285 -3.42 -9.24 21.66
C GLU A 285 -3.77 -7.77 21.45
N VAL A 286 -4.41 -7.49 20.31
CA VAL A 286 -4.86 -6.15 19.94
C VAL A 286 -6.34 -6.03 20.23
N THR A 287 -6.73 -4.92 20.86
CA THR A 287 -8.15 -4.57 21.03
C THR A 287 -8.51 -3.27 20.33
N VAL A 288 -9.75 -3.19 19.87
CA VAL A 288 -10.39 -2.01 19.30
C VAL A 288 -11.61 -1.67 20.15
N ASP A 289 -11.64 -0.50 20.78
CA ASP A 289 -12.71 -0.09 21.67
C ASP A 289 -13.02 -1.11 22.79
N GLY A 290 -11.99 -1.83 23.25
CA GLY A 290 -12.06 -2.86 24.27
C GLY A 290 -12.43 -4.26 23.79
N GLU A 291 -12.72 -4.44 22.49
CA GLU A 291 -12.98 -5.74 21.90
C GLU A 291 -11.75 -6.29 21.20
N LYS A 292 -11.41 -7.56 21.45
CA LYS A 292 -10.28 -8.24 20.78
C LYS A 292 -10.52 -8.32 19.28
N VAL A 293 -9.51 -7.93 18.49
CA VAL A 293 -9.53 -8.04 17.05
C VAL A 293 -8.48 -9.02 16.56
N THR A 294 -8.94 -9.99 15.79
CA THR A 294 -8.11 -11.01 15.16
C THR A 294 -8.84 -11.58 13.96
N CYS A 295 -8.15 -12.32 13.12
CA CYS A 295 -8.76 -13.14 12.09
C CYS A 295 -8.03 -14.48 11.96
N GLU A 296 -8.73 -15.48 11.45
CA GLU A 296 -8.11 -16.74 11.09
C GLU A 296 -7.16 -16.56 9.90
N PRO A 297 -6.02 -17.26 9.87
CA PRO A 297 -5.10 -17.19 8.76
C PRO A 297 -5.75 -17.72 7.48
N ALA A 298 -5.56 -17.02 6.37
CA ALA A 298 -6.06 -17.45 5.08
C ALA A 298 -5.41 -18.77 4.62
N HIS A 299 -6.23 -19.70 4.17
CA HIS A 299 -5.79 -20.97 3.59
C HIS A 299 -5.68 -20.93 2.07
N VAL A 300 -6.46 -20.06 1.45
CA VAL A 300 -6.51 -19.87 0.00
C VAL A 300 -6.53 -18.38 -0.28
N LEU A 301 -5.58 -17.92 -1.04
CA LEU A 301 -5.53 -16.53 -1.49
C LEU A 301 -6.15 -16.37 -2.87
N ALA A 302 -6.99 -15.37 -3.04
CA ALA A 302 -7.42 -14.91 -4.35
C ALA A 302 -6.21 -14.41 -5.15
N MET A 303 -6.29 -14.49 -6.48
CA MET A 303 -5.27 -13.97 -7.41
C MET A 303 -3.83 -14.52 -7.22
N ALA A 304 -3.66 -15.60 -6.48
CA ALA A 304 -2.34 -16.18 -6.21
C ALA A 304 -1.69 -16.80 -7.46
N GLN A 305 -2.48 -17.26 -8.42
CA GLN A 305 -2.01 -17.93 -9.63
C GLN A 305 -1.82 -16.98 -10.83
N ARG A 306 -1.62 -15.70 -10.59
CA ARG A 306 -1.47 -14.69 -11.64
C ARG A 306 -0.36 -14.97 -12.64
N TYR A 307 0.63 -15.73 -12.26
CA TYR A 307 1.76 -16.08 -13.13
C TYR A 307 1.39 -17.06 -14.25
N PHE A 308 0.23 -17.67 -14.18
CA PHE A 308 -0.30 -18.60 -15.16
C PHE A 308 -1.35 -17.97 -16.09
N LEU A 309 -1.50 -16.65 -16.03
CA LEU A 309 -2.48 -15.89 -16.81
C LEU A 309 -1.85 -15.16 -18.00
N PHE A 310 -1.08 -15.87 -18.78
CA PHE A 310 -0.42 -15.34 -19.99
C PHE A 310 -0.56 -16.29 -21.16
#